data_151ec334d7359638182f86c02e01c208
#
_entry.id   151ec334d7359638182f86c02e01c208
#
_cell.length_a   1.000
_cell.length_b   1.000
_cell.length_c   1.000
_cell.angle_alpha   90.00
_cell.angle_beta   90.00
_cell.angle_gamma   90.00
#
_symmetry.space_group_name_H-M   'P 1'
#
loop_
_entity.id
_entity.type
_entity.pdbx_description
1 polymer ?
#
loop_
_entity_poly.entity_id
_entity_poly.type
_entity_poly.pdbx_seq_one_letter_code
_entity_poly.pdbx_strand_id
1 'polypeptide(L)'
;MKKITFPVVLFLLAACSSNNESRQTEETVATVVTVDETVPDTVQVDAVTSATSKPNQVSFNGTMVIPPQRMATVSLTMGGVVKSTSLLPGESVGKGTVLATLENPEFITLQQTYLDSHAQAEYLEAEYRRQKALSAEQAASQKKFQQSKADYLSMKSRMEAAAAQLELLGVNPATLLDGGIRSYLQVKAPIAGYVADVEMNVGKYMNAGDALCEIVDKRYTLLRLTAYE
;
A
#
# COMPACT_ATOMS: atom_id res chain seq x y z
N MET A 1 29.62 19.31 -39.25
CA MET A 1 30.82 19.76 -38.57
C MET A 1 30.49 21.05 -37.83
N LYS A 2 30.20 20.98 -36.51
CA LYS A 2 30.19 22.15 -35.62
C LYS A 2 30.65 21.68 -34.24
N LYS A 3 31.87 22.01 -33.91
CA LYS A 3 32.54 21.77 -32.62
C LYS A 3 32.02 22.82 -31.64
N ILE A 4 31.50 22.40 -30.49
CA ILE A 4 31.19 23.30 -29.35
C ILE A 4 32.14 22.95 -28.23
N THR A 5 33.01 23.90 -27.93
CA THR A 5 34.06 23.89 -26.91
C THR A 5 33.43 24.21 -25.54
N PHE A 6 33.71 23.38 -24.53
CA PHE A 6 33.34 23.62 -23.13
C PHE A 6 34.47 24.33 -22.41
N PRO A 7 34.24 25.40 -21.63
CA PRO A 7 35.27 25.98 -20.76
C PRO A 7 35.26 25.27 -19.40
N VAL A 8 36.42 24.77 -19.03
CA VAL A 8 36.79 24.30 -17.69
C VAL A 8 36.97 25.54 -16.79
N VAL A 9 36.13 25.61 -15.75
CA VAL A 9 36.35 26.58 -14.64
C VAL A 9 36.96 25.83 -13.46
N LEU A 10 38.23 26.14 -13.27
CA LEU A 10 39.06 25.74 -12.14
C LEU A 10 38.77 26.65 -10.95
N PHE A 11 38.25 26.11 -9.81
CA PHE A 11 38.15 26.88 -8.57
C PHE A 11 39.09 26.31 -7.52
N LEU A 12 39.99 27.19 -7.08
CA LEU A 12 41.08 26.95 -6.15
C LEU A 12 40.60 26.77 -4.71
N LEU A 13 41.28 25.88 -4.03
CA LEU A 13 41.28 25.62 -2.60
C LEU A 13 41.69 26.83 -1.77
N ALA A 14 41.00 27.08 -0.68
CA ALA A 14 41.54 27.76 0.48
C ALA A 14 41.25 26.94 1.74
N ALA A 15 42.28 26.35 2.28
CA ALA A 15 42.35 25.75 3.59
C ALA A 15 42.50 26.83 4.66
N CYS A 16 41.69 26.76 5.73
CA CYS A 16 42.04 27.38 7.01
C CYS A 16 41.73 26.39 8.13
N SER A 17 42.82 25.93 8.70
CA SER A 17 42.94 25.21 9.96
C SER A 17 42.70 26.17 11.13
N SER A 18 41.91 25.77 12.11
CA SER A 18 41.99 26.30 13.47
C SER A 18 41.47 25.26 14.45
N ASN A 19 42.41 24.68 15.15
CA ASN A 19 42.25 23.94 16.42
C ASN A 19 41.64 24.87 17.48
N ASN A 20 40.70 24.38 18.24
CA ASN A 20 40.59 24.75 19.65
C ASN A 20 39.95 23.65 20.49
N GLU A 21 40.79 22.96 21.25
CA GLU A 21 40.39 22.19 22.43
C GLU A 21 39.89 23.15 23.51
N SER A 22 38.75 22.85 24.11
CA SER A 22 38.37 23.46 25.39
C SER A 22 37.67 22.43 26.28
N ARG A 23 38.45 21.97 27.20
CA ARG A 23 38.19 21.29 28.45
C ARG A 23 36.89 21.79 29.13
N GLN A 24 36.04 20.89 29.50
CA GLN A 24 34.98 21.06 30.51
C GLN A 24 35.65 21.14 31.90
N THR A 25 35.33 22.20 32.62
CA THR A 25 35.61 22.32 34.04
C THR A 25 34.25 22.43 34.75
N GLU A 26 33.95 21.43 35.57
CA GLU A 26 32.86 21.51 36.54
C GLU A 26 33.22 22.56 37.60
N GLU A 27 32.40 23.57 37.73
CA GLU A 27 32.45 24.50 38.87
C GLU A 27 31.34 24.14 39.88
N THR A 28 31.77 23.53 40.98
CA THR A 28 30.96 23.32 42.20
C THR A 28 31.00 24.63 42.98
N VAL A 29 29.90 25.32 43.01
CA VAL A 29 29.73 26.51 43.87
C VAL A 29 29.39 26.05 45.30
N ALA A 30 30.36 26.10 46.19
CA ALA A 30 30.17 25.94 47.61
C ALA A 30 29.75 27.29 48.23
N THR A 31 28.53 27.40 48.66
CA THR A 31 28.04 28.54 49.45
C THR A 31 28.49 28.36 50.90
N VAL A 32 29.42 29.17 51.35
CA VAL A 32 29.82 29.25 52.76
C VAL A 32 28.83 30.15 53.49
N VAL A 33 28.09 29.55 54.41
CA VAL A 33 27.24 30.26 55.39
C VAL A 33 28.04 30.39 56.67
N THR A 34 28.44 31.60 57.04
CA THR A 34 29.03 31.93 58.34
C THR A 34 27.94 31.93 59.38
N VAL A 35 28.09 31.09 60.40
CA VAL A 35 27.23 31.02 61.58
C VAL A 35 27.78 31.93 62.64
N ASP A 36 26.97 32.89 63.09
CA ASP A 36 27.27 33.66 64.32
C ASP A 36 26.62 32.97 65.52
N GLU A 37 27.40 32.93 66.61
CA GLU A 37 27.19 32.11 67.78
C GLU A 37 26.37 32.85 68.84
N THR A 38 25.16 32.35 69.20
CA THR A 38 24.61 32.56 70.56
C THR A 38 23.61 31.45 70.88
N VAL A 39 23.91 30.68 71.93
CA VAL A 39 23.12 29.63 72.60
C VAL A 39 22.23 30.36 73.63
N PRO A 40 21.11 29.82 74.21
CA PRO A 40 20.58 28.43 74.23
C PRO A 40 19.06 28.31 74.01
N ASP A 41 18.56 27.22 73.59
CA ASP A 41 17.56 26.43 74.28
C ASP A 41 17.25 25.13 73.58
N THR A 42 17.21 24.04 74.37
CA THR A 42 17.05 22.69 73.86
C THR A 42 15.60 22.44 73.44
N VAL A 43 15.32 22.48 72.13
CA VAL A 43 14.10 21.89 71.59
C VAL A 43 14.48 20.68 70.80
N GLN A 44 14.22 19.50 71.36
CA GLN A 44 14.25 18.25 70.62
C GLN A 44 13.13 18.28 69.56
N VAL A 45 13.50 18.50 68.32
CA VAL A 45 12.60 18.27 67.21
C VAL A 45 12.81 16.81 66.80
N ASP A 46 11.86 15.96 67.18
CA ASP A 46 11.76 14.63 66.60
C ASP A 46 11.61 14.78 65.07
N ALA A 47 12.66 14.43 64.37
CA ALA A 47 12.62 14.34 62.91
C ALA A 47 11.61 13.22 62.55
N VAL A 48 10.38 13.61 62.21
CA VAL A 48 9.45 12.71 61.56
C VAL A 48 10.06 12.37 60.22
N THR A 49 10.77 11.25 60.19
CA THR A 49 11.21 10.64 58.92
C THR A 49 9.94 10.20 58.20
N SER A 50 9.40 11.08 57.33
CA SER A 50 8.39 10.67 56.37
C SER A 50 9.03 9.55 55.50
N ALA A 51 8.69 8.32 55.86
CA ALA A 51 8.99 7.19 55.02
C ALA A 51 8.23 7.40 53.72
N THR A 52 8.88 8.02 52.73
CA THR A 52 8.40 8.09 51.36
C THR A 52 8.37 6.65 50.88
N SER A 53 7.22 6.00 51.01
CA SER A 53 6.99 4.71 50.42
C SER A 53 7.15 4.92 48.89
N LYS A 54 8.28 4.42 48.36
CA LYS A 54 8.45 4.37 46.89
C LYS A 54 7.25 3.61 46.37
N PRO A 55 6.47 4.19 45.43
CA PRO A 55 5.38 3.44 44.83
C PRO A 55 5.97 2.16 44.25
N ASN A 56 5.35 1.01 44.55
CA ASN A 56 5.74 -0.27 44.00
C ASN A 56 5.73 -0.13 42.47
N GLN A 57 6.90 0.12 41.85
CA GLN A 57 7.04 0.14 40.43
C GLN A 57 7.10 -1.29 39.94
N VAL A 58 5.99 -1.75 39.35
CA VAL A 58 5.95 -3.04 38.67
C VAL A 58 6.31 -2.77 37.21
N SER A 59 7.40 -3.34 36.74
CA SER A 59 7.80 -3.27 35.33
C SER A 59 7.34 -4.52 34.61
N PHE A 60 6.70 -4.30 33.44
CA PHE A 60 6.27 -5.37 32.56
C PHE A 60 7.03 -5.27 31.24
N ASN A 61 7.39 -6.42 30.69
CA ASN A 61 7.88 -6.49 29.31
C ASN A 61 6.69 -6.50 28.37
N GLY A 62 6.69 -5.61 27.38
CA GLY A 62 5.61 -5.50 26.42
C GLY A 62 6.13 -5.35 24.99
N THR A 63 5.35 -5.89 24.05
CA THR A 63 5.60 -5.75 22.61
C THR A 63 4.41 -5.05 21.96
N MET A 64 4.69 -4.06 21.12
CA MET A 64 3.64 -3.43 20.31
C MET A 64 3.24 -4.38 19.18
N VAL A 65 1.93 -4.64 19.06
CA VAL A 65 1.36 -5.56 18.07
C VAL A 65 0.26 -4.84 17.31
N ILE A 66 0.25 -5.00 16.01
CA ILE A 66 -0.82 -4.50 15.16
C ILE A 66 -1.79 -5.64 14.88
N PRO A 67 -3.10 -5.45 15.12
CA PRO A 67 -4.10 -6.49 14.86
C PRO A 67 -4.13 -6.87 13.38
N PRO A 68 -4.29 -8.16 13.02
CA PRO A 68 -4.34 -8.61 11.61
C PRO A 68 -5.41 -7.90 10.77
N GLN A 69 -6.52 -7.46 11.37
CA GLN A 69 -7.58 -6.70 10.69
C GLN A 69 -7.13 -5.29 10.24
N ARG A 70 -5.97 -4.83 10.71
CA ARG A 70 -5.36 -3.53 10.39
C ARG A 70 -4.12 -3.65 9.52
N MET A 71 -3.88 -4.84 8.99
CA MET A 71 -2.81 -5.15 8.06
C MET A 71 -3.41 -5.66 6.76
N ALA A 72 -2.81 -5.33 5.64
CA ALA A 72 -3.20 -5.85 4.34
C ALA A 72 -1.94 -6.17 3.54
N THR A 73 -1.77 -7.44 3.22
CA THR A 73 -0.78 -7.88 2.24
C THR A 73 -1.37 -7.66 0.85
N VAL A 74 -0.70 -6.87 0.04
CA VAL A 74 -1.07 -6.62 -1.35
C VAL A 74 -0.42 -7.68 -2.21
N SER A 75 -1.21 -8.67 -2.65
CA SER A 75 -0.76 -9.76 -3.52
C SER A 75 -1.27 -9.57 -4.94
N LEU A 76 -0.53 -10.11 -5.91
CA LEU A 76 -0.90 -10.08 -7.31
C LEU A 76 -1.96 -11.12 -7.63
N THR A 77 -3.07 -10.68 -8.23
CA THR A 77 -4.07 -11.59 -8.80
C THR A 77 -3.61 -12.18 -10.15
N MET A 78 -2.81 -11.42 -10.91
CA MET A 78 -2.21 -11.82 -12.18
C MET A 78 -0.72 -11.45 -12.15
N GLY A 79 0.16 -12.36 -12.59
CA GLY A 79 1.60 -12.11 -12.68
C GLY A 79 1.94 -11.06 -13.73
N GLY A 80 3.20 -10.63 -13.76
CA GLY A 80 3.70 -9.69 -14.74
C GLY A 80 5.02 -9.05 -14.37
N VAL A 81 5.56 -8.25 -15.27
CA VAL A 81 6.77 -7.46 -15.04
C VAL A 81 6.41 -6.12 -14.41
N VAL A 82 7.06 -5.77 -13.31
CA VAL A 82 6.89 -4.46 -12.66
C VAL A 82 7.47 -3.36 -13.56
N LYS A 83 6.60 -2.54 -14.16
CA LYS A 83 7.02 -1.41 -15.01
C LYS A 83 7.45 -0.21 -14.20
N SER A 84 6.68 0.13 -13.18
CA SER A 84 6.98 1.25 -12.28
C SER A 84 6.38 1.00 -10.90
N THR A 85 7.07 1.53 -9.90
CA THR A 85 6.61 1.64 -8.52
C THR A 85 7.14 2.94 -7.93
N SER A 86 6.36 3.57 -7.07
CA SER A 86 6.77 4.76 -6.31
C SER A 86 6.82 4.50 -4.81
N LEU A 87 6.63 3.23 -4.39
CA LEU A 87 6.55 2.88 -2.98
C LEU A 87 7.89 2.93 -2.28
N LEU A 88 7.88 3.56 -1.10
CA LEU A 88 8.98 3.54 -0.15
C LEU A 88 8.51 2.95 1.18
N PRO A 89 9.31 2.09 1.83
CA PRO A 89 9.03 1.63 3.18
C PRO A 89 8.83 2.81 4.13
N GLY A 90 7.76 2.79 4.92
CA GLY A 90 7.40 3.88 5.83
C GLY A 90 6.52 4.98 5.22
N GLU A 91 6.30 4.99 3.93
CA GLU A 91 5.43 5.95 3.24
C GLU A 91 3.95 5.73 3.59
N SER A 92 3.18 6.83 3.69
CA SER A 92 1.74 6.79 3.91
C SER A 92 1.00 6.71 2.58
N VAL A 93 0.10 5.74 2.44
CA VAL A 93 -0.72 5.53 1.25
C VAL A 93 -2.21 5.59 1.59
N GLY A 94 -3.00 6.18 0.70
CA GLY A 94 -4.45 6.19 0.79
C GLY A 94 -5.06 4.94 0.14
N LYS A 95 -6.27 4.55 0.55
CA LYS A 95 -7.04 3.51 -0.15
C LYS A 95 -7.26 3.92 -1.61
N GLY A 96 -6.96 3.01 -2.56
CA GLY A 96 -7.10 3.23 -3.99
C GLY A 96 -5.89 3.91 -4.66
N THR A 97 -4.87 4.34 -3.90
CA THR A 97 -3.61 4.84 -4.47
C THR A 97 -2.94 3.75 -5.30
N VAL A 98 -2.42 4.11 -6.47
CA VAL A 98 -1.67 3.18 -7.34
C VAL A 98 -0.31 2.91 -6.70
N LEU A 99 -0.03 1.65 -6.41
CA LEU A 99 1.20 1.19 -5.77
C LEU A 99 2.25 0.77 -6.79
N ALA A 100 1.81 0.08 -7.83
CA ALA A 100 2.66 -0.38 -8.91
C ALA A 100 1.87 -0.47 -10.22
N THR A 101 2.59 -0.44 -11.33
CA THR A 101 2.10 -0.78 -12.66
C THR A 101 2.82 -2.03 -13.16
N LEU A 102 2.03 -2.98 -13.67
CA LEU A 102 2.53 -4.25 -14.21
C LEU A 102 2.23 -4.34 -15.70
N GLU A 103 3.15 -4.94 -16.43
CA GLU A 103 2.97 -5.32 -17.82
C GLU A 103 2.76 -6.83 -17.91
N ASN A 104 1.66 -7.24 -18.55
CA ASN A 104 1.38 -8.65 -18.84
C ASN A 104 0.60 -8.77 -20.16
N PRO A 105 1.09 -9.56 -21.12
CA PRO A 105 0.38 -9.82 -22.38
C PRO A 105 -0.98 -10.51 -22.19
N GLU A 106 -1.13 -11.37 -21.18
CA GLU A 106 -2.41 -12.02 -20.88
C GLU A 106 -3.50 -11.02 -20.49
N PHE A 107 -3.11 -9.91 -19.81
CA PHE A 107 -4.03 -8.84 -19.49
C PHE A 107 -4.60 -8.17 -20.74
N ILE A 108 -3.78 -7.99 -21.78
CA ILE A 108 -4.21 -7.46 -23.09
C ILE A 108 -5.18 -8.45 -23.76
N THR A 109 -4.83 -9.73 -23.77
CA THR A 109 -5.66 -10.80 -24.36
C THR A 109 -7.01 -10.93 -23.65
N LEU A 110 -7.05 -10.77 -22.32
CA LEU A 110 -8.30 -10.80 -21.54
C LEU A 110 -9.23 -9.64 -21.93
N GLN A 111 -8.68 -8.42 -22.07
CA GLN A 111 -9.43 -7.25 -22.50
C GLN A 111 -9.97 -7.43 -23.93
N GLN A 112 -9.16 -7.96 -24.85
CA GLN A 112 -9.59 -8.31 -26.20
C GLN A 112 -10.73 -9.33 -26.18
N THR A 113 -10.59 -10.39 -25.40
CA THR A 113 -11.65 -11.44 -25.25
C THR A 113 -12.95 -10.84 -24.77
N TYR A 114 -12.92 -9.88 -23.83
CA TYR A 114 -14.12 -9.18 -23.37
C TYR A 114 -14.75 -8.34 -24.50
N LEU A 115 -13.96 -7.52 -25.20
CA LEU A 115 -14.47 -6.64 -26.27
C LEU A 115 -15.05 -7.44 -27.44
N ASP A 116 -14.37 -8.48 -27.88
CA ASP A 116 -14.83 -9.38 -28.96
C ASP A 116 -16.13 -10.08 -28.55
N SER A 117 -16.17 -10.63 -27.32
CA SER A 117 -17.36 -11.32 -26.82
C SER A 117 -18.53 -10.36 -26.62
N HIS A 118 -18.28 -9.11 -26.21
CA HIS A 118 -19.30 -8.08 -26.07
C HIS A 118 -19.94 -7.74 -27.44
N ALA A 119 -19.12 -7.42 -28.44
CA ALA A 119 -19.61 -7.11 -29.77
C ALA A 119 -20.40 -8.27 -30.40
N GLN A 120 -19.89 -9.49 -30.23
CA GLN A 120 -20.55 -10.68 -30.75
C GLN A 120 -21.87 -11.00 -29.99
N ALA A 121 -21.89 -10.78 -28.66
CA ALA A 121 -23.11 -10.97 -27.86
C ALA A 121 -24.22 -9.98 -28.27
N GLU A 122 -23.86 -8.73 -28.53
CA GLU A 122 -24.80 -7.70 -29.02
C GLU A 122 -25.43 -8.09 -30.37
N TYR A 123 -24.60 -8.54 -31.32
CA TYR A 123 -25.06 -9.02 -32.61
C TYR A 123 -26.01 -10.24 -32.45
N LEU A 124 -25.60 -11.22 -31.66
CA LEU A 124 -26.39 -12.44 -31.45
C LEU A 124 -27.69 -12.18 -30.65
N GLU A 125 -27.68 -11.18 -29.77
CA GLU A 125 -28.91 -10.76 -29.09
C GLU A 125 -29.93 -10.21 -30.07
N ALA A 126 -29.51 -9.36 -31.00
CA ALA A 126 -30.37 -8.82 -32.05
C ALA A 126 -30.95 -9.94 -32.94
N GLU A 127 -30.12 -10.94 -33.30
CA GLU A 127 -30.57 -12.09 -34.08
C GLU A 127 -31.54 -12.96 -33.29
N TYR A 128 -31.26 -13.27 -32.03
CA TYR A 128 -32.15 -14.01 -31.14
C TYR A 128 -33.51 -13.29 -31.02
N ARG A 129 -33.53 -11.97 -30.79
CA ARG A 129 -34.78 -11.18 -30.70
C ARG A 129 -35.58 -11.25 -32.01
N ARG A 130 -34.90 -11.18 -33.16
CA ARG A 130 -35.53 -11.29 -34.49
C ARG A 130 -36.14 -12.70 -34.68
N GLN A 131 -35.39 -13.76 -34.41
CA GLN A 131 -35.88 -15.14 -34.56
C GLN A 131 -37.03 -15.46 -33.59
N LYS A 132 -37.00 -14.88 -32.38
CA LYS A 132 -38.08 -14.98 -31.40
C LYS A 132 -39.40 -14.37 -31.94
N ALA A 133 -39.34 -13.21 -32.51
CA ALA A 133 -40.50 -12.52 -33.10
C ALA A 133 -41.07 -13.32 -34.29
N LEU A 134 -40.23 -13.75 -35.25
CA LEU A 134 -40.63 -14.55 -36.39
C LEU A 134 -41.20 -15.92 -35.99
N SER A 135 -40.68 -16.55 -34.93
CA SER A 135 -41.21 -17.83 -34.42
C SER A 135 -42.58 -17.66 -33.81
N ALA A 136 -42.84 -16.52 -33.15
CA ALA A 136 -44.16 -16.23 -32.58
C ALA A 136 -45.22 -16.07 -33.66
N GLU A 137 -44.85 -15.56 -34.83
CA GLU A 137 -45.73 -15.41 -36.02
C GLU A 137 -45.76 -16.65 -36.91
N GLN A 138 -45.22 -17.78 -36.47
CA GLN A 138 -45.04 -19.06 -37.21
C GLN A 138 -44.25 -18.88 -38.53
N ALA A 139 -43.53 -17.79 -38.71
CA ALA A 139 -42.74 -17.46 -39.87
C ALA A 139 -41.29 -17.97 -39.83
N ALA A 140 -40.83 -18.54 -38.70
CA ALA A 140 -39.52 -19.11 -38.58
C ALA A 140 -39.57 -20.56 -38.02
N SER A 141 -38.55 -21.35 -38.40
CA SER A 141 -38.38 -22.71 -37.90
C SER A 141 -37.99 -22.66 -36.41
N GLN A 142 -38.64 -23.49 -35.58
CA GLN A 142 -38.33 -23.67 -34.15
C GLN A 142 -36.84 -24.01 -33.95
N LYS A 143 -36.27 -24.82 -34.84
CA LYS A 143 -34.83 -25.16 -34.81
C LYS A 143 -33.97 -23.91 -34.86
N LYS A 144 -34.26 -22.96 -35.79
CA LYS A 144 -33.46 -21.73 -35.95
C LYS A 144 -33.58 -20.80 -34.76
N PHE A 145 -34.79 -20.71 -34.15
CA PHE A 145 -34.99 -19.98 -32.91
C PHE A 145 -34.15 -20.57 -31.76
N GLN A 146 -34.20 -21.90 -31.58
CA GLN A 146 -33.40 -22.55 -30.52
C GLN A 146 -31.89 -22.36 -30.74
N GLN A 147 -31.43 -22.48 -31.99
CA GLN A 147 -30.03 -22.22 -32.33
C GLN A 147 -29.61 -20.80 -31.97
N SER A 148 -30.32 -19.77 -32.43
CA SER A 148 -30.02 -18.37 -32.13
C SER A 148 -30.01 -18.07 -30.64
N LYS A 149 -30.93 -18.70 -29.86
CA LYS A 149 -30.94 -18.61 -28.41
C LYS A 149 -29.68 -19.20 -27.78
N ALA A 150 -29.27 -20.39 -28.24
CA ALA A 150 -28.08 -21.07 -27.70
C ALA A 150 -26.80 -20.28 -28.01
N ASP A 151 -26.68 -19.77 -29.23
CA ASP A 151 -25.52 -18.96 -29.67
C ASP A 151 -25.38 -17.68 -28.84
N TYR A 152 -26.53 -16.96 -28.65
CA TYR A 152 -26.57 -15.77 -27.80
C TYR A 152 -26.14 -16.07 -26.37
N LEU A 153 -26.74 -17.09 -25.73
CA LEU A 153 -26.45 -17.43 -24.34
C LEU A 153 -25.00 -17.88 -24.13
N SER A 154 -24.45 -18.62 -25.10
CA SER A 154 -23.05 -19.05 -25.07
C SER A 154 -22.10 -17.85 -25.09
N MET A 155 -22.34 -16.88 -26.00
CA MET A 155 -21.48 -15.72 -26.11
C MET A 155 -21.65 -14.74 -24.95
N LYS A 156 -22.88 -14.59 -24.44
CA LYS A 156 -23.17 -13.82 -23.23
C LYS A 156 -22.41 -14.36 -22.03
N SER A 157 -22.43 -15.69 -21.84
CA SER A 157 -21.68 -16.33 -20.74
C SER A 157 -20.17 -16.10 -20.86
N ARG A 158 -19.62 -16.14 -22.07
CA ARG A 158 -18.19 -15.84 -22.31
C ARG A 158 -17.85 -14.39 -22.00
N MET A 159 -18.70 -13.45 -22.39
CA MET A 159 -18.55 -12.03 -22.08
C MET A 159 -18.58 -11.79 -20.55
N GLU A 160 -19.57 -12.39 -19.87
CA GLU A 160 -19.72 -12.26 -18.41
C GLU A 160 -18.52 -12.85 -17.66
N ALA A 161 -17.98 -13.97 -18.12
CA ALA A 161 -16.78 -14.58 -17.54
C ALA A 161 -15.55 -13.68 -17.69
N ALA A 162 -15.33 -13.11 -18.89
CA ALA A 162 -14.24 -12.17 -19.12
C ALA A 162 -14.42 -10.88 -18.32
N ALA A 163 -15.64 -10.36 -18.19
CA ALA A 163 -15.95 -9.21 -17.35
C ALA A 163 -15.59 -9.46 -15.88
N ALA A 164 -16.01 -10.60 -15.32
CA ALA A 164 -15.71 -10.98 -13.94
C ALA A 164 -14.19 -11.09 -13.70
N GLN A 165 -13.44 -11.64 -14.64
CA GLN A 165 -11.97 -11.69 -14.54
C GLN A 165 -11.34 -10.29 -14.52
N LEU A 166 -11.83 -9.35 -15.34
CA LEU A 166 -11.37 -7.96 -15.34
C LEU A 166 -11.70 -7.24 -14.03
N GLU A 167 -12.88 -7.49 -13.46
CA GLU A 167 -13.28 -6.94 -12.15
C GLU A 167 -12.38 -7.43 -11.02
N LEU A 168 -12.00 -8.71 -11.02
CA LEU A 168 -11.03 -9.27 -10.06
C LEU A 168 -9.67 -8.57 -10.13
N LEU A 169 -9.28 -8.06 -11.31
CA LEU A 169 -8.09 -7.25 -11.51
C LEU A 169 -8.29 -5.76 -11.16
N GLY A 170 -9.49 -5.39 -10.68
CA GLY A 170 -9.83 -4.01 -10.34
C GLY A 170 -10.08 -3.11 -11.56
N VAL A 171 -10.36 -3.71 -12.72
CA VAL A 171 -10.69 -2.99 -13.97
C VAL A 171 -12.19 -3.05 -14.20
N ASN A 172 -12.83 -1.90 -14.35
CA ASN A 172 -14.24 -1.85 -14.76
C ASN A 172 -14.35 -2.14 -16.26
N PRO A 173 -15.03 -3.24 -16.67
CA PRO A 173 -15.13 -3.63 -18.07
C PRO A 173 -15.79 -2.57 -18.95
N ALA A 174 -16.78 -1.82 -18.43
CA ALA A 174 -17.47 -0.78 -19.18
C ALA A 174 -16.52 0.34 -19.65
N THR A 175 -15.45 0.63 -18.89
CA THR A 175 -14.48 1.65 -19.29
C THR A 175 -13.63 1.27 -20.50
N LEU A 176 -13.61 -0.02 -20.88
CA LEU A 176 -12.87 -0.50 -22.05
C LEU A 176 -13.61 -0.22 -23.35
N LEU A 177 -14.94 -0.14 -23.29
CA LEU A 177 -15.77 0.14 -24.48
C LEU A 177 -15.48 1.52 -25.04
N ASP A 178 -15.24 2.50 -24.17
CA ASP A 178 -14.95 3.88 -24.55
C ASP A 178 -13.45 4.19 -24.62
N GLY A 179 -12.68 3.62 -23.68
CA GLY A 179 -11.27 3.95 -23.48
C GLY A 179 -10.27 3.04 -24.19
N GLY A 180 -10.72 1.91 -24.77
CA GLY A 180 -9.88 0.96 -25.46
C GLY A 180 -8.98 0.11 -24.54
N ILE A 181 -8.12 -0.70 -25.15
CA ILE A 181 -7.24 -1.64 -24.45
C ILE A 181 -6.08 -0.90 -23.77
N ARG A 182 -5.81 -1.27 -22.52
CA ARG A 182 -4.68 -0.76 -21.72
C ARG A 182 -3.56 -1.78 -21.72
N SER A 183 -2.31 -1.33 -21.92
CA SER A 183 -1.14 -2.20 -21.95
C SER A 183 -0.58 -2.57 -20.57
N TYR A 184 -1.08 -1.94 -19.50
CA TYR A 184 -0.58 -2.16 -18.14
C TYR A 184 -1.72 -2.22 -17.12
N LEU A 185 -1.51 -3.07 -16.11
CA LEU A 185 -2.37 -3.26 -14.97
C LEU A 185 -1.90 -2.39 -13.80
N GLN A 186 -2.80 -1.66 -13.17
CA GLN A 186 -2.53 -0.87 -11.96
C GLN A 186 -2.93 -1.65 -10.72
N VAL A 187 -1.97 -1.87 -9.82
CA VAL A 187 -2.23 -2.42 -8.50
C VAL A 187 -2.49 -1.27 -7.53
N LYS A 188 -3.62 -1.33 -6.83
CA LYS A 188 -4.07 -0.27 -5.92
C LYS A 188 -4.10 -0.74 -4.47
N ALA A 189 -3.89 0.21 -3.55
CA ALA A 189 -3.98 -0.04 -2.11
C ALA A 189 -5.41 -0.43 -1.68
N PRO A 190 -5.60 -1.58 -1.00
CA PRO A 190 -6.91 -2.01 -0.51
C PRO A 190 -7.36 -1.22 0.72
N ILE A 191 -6.42 -0.76 1.53
CA ILE A 191 -6.65 0.05 2.74
C ILE A 191 -5.73 1.28 2.74
N ALA A 192 -6.06 2.28 3.55
CA ALA A 192 -5.14 3.37 3.87
C ALA A 192 -4.23 2.95 5.03
N GLY A 193 -2.95 3.34 4.98
CA GLY A 193 -1.97 2.99 6.01
C GLY A 193 -0.55 3.36 5.62
N TYR A 194 0.40 2.74 6.28
CA TYR A 194 1.83 2.90 6.01
C TYR A 194 2.38 1.63 5.36
N VAL A 195 3.22 1.80 4.37
CA VAL A 195 3.92 0.68 3.73
C VAL A 195 4.97 0.13 4.71
N ALA A 196 4.82 -1.13 5.11
CA ALA A 196 5.73 -1.77 6.06
C ALA A 196 6.89 -2.44 5.34
N ASP A 197 6.60 -3.20 4.29
CA ASP A 197 7.58 -3.95 3.53
C ASP A 197 7.29 -3.83 2.02
N VAL A 198 8.36 -3.89 1.19
CA VAL A 198 8.26 -3.82 -0.27
C VAL A 198 9.14 -4.93 -0.86
N GLU A 199 8.51 -5.93 -1.46
CA GLU A 199 9.21 -7.11 -2.03
C GLU A 199 9.44 -7.01 -3.55
N MET A 200 9.06 -5.89 -4.15
CA MET A 200 9.17 -5.65 -5.60
C MET A 200 10.20 -4.59 -5.94
N ASN A 201 10.72 -4.69 -7.16
CA ASN A 201 11.51 -3.63 -7.80
C ASN A 201 11.19 -3.54 -9.29
N VAL A 202 11.50 -2.41 -9.90
CA VAL A 202 11.28 -2.21 -11.34
C VAL A 202 12.06 -3.23 -12.16
N GLY A 203 11.39 -3.84 -13.14
CA GLY A 203 11.95 -4.89 -14.00
C GLY A 203 11.84 -6.31 -13.44
N LYS A 204 11.46 -6.49 -12.16
CA LYS A 204 11.24 -7.82 -11.59
C LYS A 204 9.96 -8.43 -12.15
N TYR A 205 10.05 -9.71 -12.56
CA TYR A 205 8.86 -10.51 -12.85
C TYR A 205 8.29 -11.04 -11.53
N MET A 206 7.00 -10.86 -11.33
CA MET A 206 6.25 -11.34 -10.17
C MET A 206 5.18 -12.33 -10.64
N ASN A 207 4.98 -13.41 -9.89
CA ASN A 207 3.95 -14.40 -10.20
C ASN A 207 2.59 -14.01 -9.57
N ALA A 208 1.52 -14.62 -10.06
CA ALA A 208 0.24 -14.55 -9.35
C ALA A 208 0.38 -15.17 -7.96
N GLY A 209 -0.11 -14.45 -6.93
CA GLY A 209 0.01 -14.82 -5.52
C GLY A 209 1.22 -14.22 -4.80
N ASP A 210 2.23 -13.72 -5.51
CA ASP A 210 3.37 -13.05 -4.87
C ASP A 210 2.90 -11.77 -4.16
N ALA A 211 3.45 -11.51 -2.96
CA ALA A 211 3.25 -10.28 -2.23
C ALA A 211 4.08 -9.15 -2.85
N LEU A 212 3.46 -7.99 -3.05
CA LEU A 212 4.14 -6.77 -3.51
C LEU A 212 4.63 -5.93 -2.34
N CYS A 213 3.74 -5.73 -1.38
CA CYS A 213 4.01 -4.95 -0.18
C CYS A 213 3.00 -5.29 0.92
N GLU A 214 3.32 -4.88 2.13
CA GLU A 214 2.44 -4.91 3.26
C GLU A 214 2.03 -3.48 3.65
N ILE A 215 0.73 -3.26 3.91
CA ILE A 215 0.20 -1.97 4.35
C ILE A 215 -0.38 -2.12 5.76
N VAL A 216 0.02 -1.24 6.66
CA VAL A 216 -0.29 -1.31 8.09
C VAL A 216 -0.98 -0.03 8.57
N ASP A 217 -2.16 -0.16 9.16
CA ASP A 217 -2.86 0.95 9.83
C ASP A 217 -2.40 1.07 11.29
N LYS A 218 -1.48 2.00 11.55
CA LYS A 218 -0.88 2.21 12.89
C LYS A 218 -1.81 2.86 13.91
N ARG A 219 -3.01 3.30 13.53
CA ARG A 219 -3.94 4.00 14.43
C ARG A 219 -4.47 3.12 15.58
N TYR A 220 -4.35 1.82 15.45
CA TYR A 220 -4.87 0.84 16.41
C TYR A 220 -3.77 -0.15 16.82
N THR A 221 -2.69 0.38 17.37
CA THR A 221 -1.61 -0.45 17.90
C THR A 221 -1.98 -0.96 19.29
N LEU A 222 -1.82 -2.24 19.53
CA LEU A 222 -2.05 -2.88 20.83
C LEU A 222 -0.71 -3.13 21.54
N LEU A 223 -0.69 -2.97 22.85
CA LEU A 223 0.43 -3.37 23.68
C LEU A 223 0.15 -4.76 24.28
N ARG A 224 0.94 -5.74 23.89
CA ARG A 224 0.93 -7.08 24.50
C ARG A 224 1.89 -7.08 25.66
N LEU A 225 1.39 -7.20 26.89
CA LEU A 225 2.19 -7.30 28.11
C LEU A 225 2.34 -8.77 28.51
N THR A 226 3.54 -9.14 28.96
CA THR A 226 3.80 -10.45 29.57
C THR A 226 3.94 -10.20 31.07
N ALA A 227 2.96 -10.70 31.84
CA ALA A 227 3.02 -10.73 33.29
C ALA A 227 3.47 -12.11 33.73
N TYR A 228 4.40 -12.16 34.67
CA TYR A 228 4.82 -13.38 35.36
C TYR A 228 4.22 -13.34 36.76
N GLU A 229 3.58 -14.43 37.19
CA GLU A 229 3.13 -14.65 38.56
C GLU A 229 4.29 -15.08 39.45
#